data_48a53f966b79fc5bffe0fc17ba8f78a9
#
_entry.id   48a53f966b79fc5bffe0fc17ba8f78a9
#
_cell.length_a   1.000
_cell.length_b   1.000
_cell.length_c   1.000
_cell.angle_alpha   90.00
_cell.angle_beta   90.00
_cell.angle_gamma   90.00
#
_symmetry.space_group_name_H-M   'P 1'
#
loop_
_entity.id
_entity.type
_entity.pdbx_description
1 polymer ?
#
loop_
_entity_poly.entity_id
_entity_poly.type
_entity_poly.pdbx_seq_one_letter_code
_entity_poly.pdbx_strand_id
1 'polypeptide(L)'
;MTDRFNMRRFWTMLRHDYDHNIASWIGLPLGVLAGVLTGEAAFLMSEHSTDAHYFVETFAIVLRAFYVLAMVVMGSMMFDKMQTRHGQIAYLTLPATAFEKYLVNWLETVVATFGAFVVGMVAADAVRVAFSIMLGSDPQFCVMLLPQAFVSDVLPWTAVVVWLQSVMMIASALWRRKTMVKGIALLVVVAITAYLVTTSLQLSHSTINLLTTLLTVVNYVIVYKIFAKTQIR
;
A
#
# COMPACT_ATOMS: atom_id res chain seq x y z
N MET A 1 10.00 -33.36 -2.77
CA MET A 1 9.86 -32.27 -1.76
C MET A 1 8.44 -32.29 -1.26
N THR A 2 8.22 -32.30 0.04
CA THR A 2 6.86 -32.32 0.62
C THR A 2 6.17 -30.99 0.33
N ASP A 3 5.07 -31.02 -0.43
CA ASP A 3 4.25 -29.84 -0.79
C ASP A 3 3.52 -29.21 0.42
N ARG A 4 3.87 -29.62 1.63
CA ARG A 4 3.26 -29.11 2.86
C ARG A 4 3.91 -27.83 3.33
N PHE A 5 3.10 -26.85 3.70
CA PHE A 5 3.51 -25.62 4.37
C PHE A 5 4.31 -25.92 5.65
N ASN A 6 5.43 -25.21 5.80
CA ASN A 6 6.28 -25.34 7.00
C ASN A 6 6.60 -23.95 7.56
N MET A 7 6.11 -23.69 8.77
CA MET A 7 6.24 -22.41 9.45
C MET A 7 7.70 -21.98 9.66
N ARG A 8 8.62 -22.93 9.93
CA ARG A 8 10.03 -22.62 10.10
C ARG A 8 10.68 -22.13 8.81
N ARG A 9 10.40 -22.76 7.67
CA ARG A 9 10.87 -22.31 6.34
C ARG A 9 10.32 -20.94 6.00
N PHE A 10 9.02 -20.73 6.25
CA PHE A 10 8.36 -19.45 6.04
C PHE A 10 9.04 -18.30 6.81
N TRP A 11 9.28 -18.47 8.11
CA TRP A 11 9.98 -17.47 8.93
C TRP A 11 11.41 -17.22 8.49
N THR A 12 12.15 -18.28 8.12
CA THR A 12 13.53 -18.14 7.62
C THR A 12 13.53 -17.34 6.31
N MET A 13 12.56 -17.58 5.43
CA MET A 13 12.43 -16.84 4.17
C MET A 13 12.03 -15.38 4.41
N LEU A 14 11.08 -15.13 5.28
CA LEU A 14 10.65 -13.76 5.63
C LEU A 14 11.80 -12.95 6.23
N ARG A 15 12.59 -13.56 7.12
CA ARG A 15 13.78 -12.93 7.70
C ARG A 15 14.84 -12.65 6.64
N HIS A 16 15.11 -13.59 5.77
CA HIS A 16 16.07 -13.41 4.67
C HIS A 16 15.65 -12.26 3.75
N ASP A 17 14.36 -12.18 3.39
CA ASP A 17 13.83 -11.11 2.58
C ASP A 17 13.88 -9.75 3.28
N TYR A 18 13.59 -9.70 4.57
CA TYR A 18 13.76 -8.50 5.38
C TYR A 18 15.20 -7.99 5.38
N ASP A 19 16.18 -8.87 5.66
CA ASP A 19 17.60 -8.51 5.74
C ASP A 19 18.13 -7.99 4.39
N HIS A 20 17.63 -8.51 3.25
CA HIS A 20 18.04 -8.07 1.91
C HIS A 20 17.35 -6.81 1.42
N ASN A 21 16.14 -6.52 1.91
CA ASN A 21 15.32 -5.38 1.47
C ASN A 21 15.15 -4.29 2.54
N ILE A 22 16.04 -4.23 3.53
CA ILE A 22 15.95 -3.30 4.66
C ILE A 22 15.81 -1.83 4.19
N ALA A 23 16.46 -1.48 3.09
CA ALA A 23 16.35 -0.14 2.50
C ALA A 23 14.91 0.18 2.05
N SER A 24 14.18 -0.77 1.48
CA SER A 24 12.78 -0.60 1.10
C SER A 24 11.86 -0.52 2.31
N TRP A 25 12.15 -1.32 3.35
CA TRP A 25 11.39 -1.34 4.59
C TRP A 25 11.48 -0.03 5.38
N ILE A 26 12.65 0.61 5.36
CA ILE A 26 12.88 1.91 6.00
C ILE A 26 12.47 3.05 5.06
N GLY A 27 12.72 2.90 3.76
CA GLY A 27 12.45 3.92 2.76
C GLY A 27 10.97 4.30 2.64
N LEU A 28 10.06 3.33 2.76
CA LEU A 28 8.63 3.62 2.66
C LEU A 28 8.10 4.49 3.81
N PRO A 29 8.29 4.15 5.10
CA PRO A 29 7.83 5.01 6.18
C PRO A 29 8.54 6.37 6.19
N LEU A 30 9.83 6.46 5.82
CA LEU A 30 10.52 7.73 5.67
C LEU A 30 9.96 8.55 4.52
N GLY A 31 9.60 7.93 3.40
CA GLY A 31 8.95 8.60 2.28
C GLY A 31 7.57 9.15 2.65
N VAL A 32 6.78 8.39 3.40
CA VAL A 32 5.48 8.84 3.93
C VAL A 32 5.68 10.01 4.88
N LEU A 33 6.61 9.88 5.85
CA LEU A 33 6.96 10.94 6.79
C LEU A 33 7.36 12.22 6.07
N ALA A 34 8.30 12.15 5.13
CA ALA A 34 8.76 13.31 4.37
C ALA A 34 7.63 13.96 3.54
N GLY A 35 6.80 13.14 2.88
CA GLY A 35 5.68 13.62 2.08
C GLY A 35 4.62 14.33 2.93
N VAL A 36 4.25 13.74 4.05
CA VAL A 36 3.29 14.33 4.98
C VAL A 36 3.82 15.63 5.58
N LEU A 37 5.07 15.64 6.09
CA LEU A 37 5.69 16.87 6.64
C LEU A 37 5.79 17.99 5.60
N THR A 38 6.10 17.66 4.34
CA THR A 38 6.14 18.65 3.26
C THR A 38 4.75 19.23 3.00
N GLY A 39 3.72 18.38 2.98
CA GLY A 39 2.34 18.82 2.84
C GLY A 39 1.90 19.71 4.01
N GLU A 40 2.22 19.35 5.26
CA GLU A 40 1.92 20.14 6.45
C GLU A 40 2.62 21.49 6.44
N ALA A 41 3.92 21.52 6.05
CA ALA A 41 4.65 22.77 5.90
C ALA A 41 4.02 23.69 4.85
N ALA A 42 3.61 23.15 3.71
CA ALA A 42 2.92 23.90 2.67
C ALA A 42 1.56 24.44 3.15
N PHE A 43 0.83 23.66 3.95
CA PHE A 43 -0.43 24.09 4.55
C PHE A 43 -0.23 25.24 5.56
N LEU A 44 0.77 25.14 6.45
CA LEU A 44 1.09 26.17 7.44
C LEU A 44 1.54 27.48 6.80
N MET A 45 2.12 27.42 5.60
CA MET A 45 2.47 28.61 4.82
C MET A 45 1.27 29.24 4.11
N SER A 46 0.13 28.57 4.04
CA SER A 46 -1.10 29.10 3.47
C SER A 46 -1.84 29.95 4.52
N GLU A 47 -2.56 30.98 4.10
CA GLU A 47 -3.32 31.89 4.99
C GLU A 47 -4.53 31.18 5.66
N HIS A 48 -4.77 29.92 5.38
CA HIS A 48 -5.91 29.12 5.88
C HIS A 48 -5.60 28.33 7.15
N SER A 49 -4.49 28.61 7.83
CA SER A 49 -3.96 27.80 8.95
C SER A 49 -4.67 27.99 10.30
N THR A 50 -5.79 28.72 10.37
CA THR A 50 -6.43 29.09 11.65
C THR A 50 -7.50 28.11 12.14
N ASP A 51 -7.93 27.15 11.33
CA ASP A 51 -9.00 26.20 11.67
C ASP A 51 -8.52 24.75 11.60
N ALA A 52 -8.49 24.07 12.76
CA ALA A 52 -8.09 22.66 12.84
C ALA A 52 -9.04 21.72 12.06
N HIS A 53 -10.33 22.06 11.96
CA HIS A 53 -11.29 21.27 11.19
C HIS A 53 -10.96 21.31 9.69
N TYR A 54 -10.68 22.51 9.18
CA TYR A 54 -10.26 22.69 7.78
C TYR A 54 -8.94 21.98 7.48
N PHE A 55 -8.00 21.98 8.44
CA PHE A 55 -6.77 21.21 8.35
C PHE A 55 -7.07 19.71 8.19
N VAL A 56 -7.89 19.13 9.06
CA VAL A 56 -8.25 17.69 9.03
C VAL A 56 -8.88 17.31 7.69
N GLU A 57 -9.84 18.08 7.19
CA GLU A 57 -10.52 17.81 5.91
C GLU A 57 -9.55 17.86 4.72
N THR A 58 -8.73 18.92 4.64
CA THR A 58 -7.77 19.09 3.55
C THR A 58 -6.72 17.99 3.58
N PHE A 59 -6.18 17.68 4.77
CA PHE A 59 -5.19 16.63 4.93
C PHE A 59 -5.74 15.22 4.71
N ALA A 60 -6.99 14.96 5.01
CA ALA A 60 -7.63 13.68 4.70
C ALA A 60 -7.55 13.34 3.21
N ILE A 61 -7.71 14.34 2.33
CA ILE A 61 -7.59 14.17 0.86
C ILE A 61 -6.14 13.82 0.49
N VAL A 62 -5.18 14.59 1.01
CA VAL A 62 -3.74 14.39 0.74
C VAL A 62 -3.30 13.02 1.27
N LEU A 63 -3.66 12.70 2.51
CA LEU A 63 -3.34 11.45 3.16
C LEU A 63 -3.90 10.25 2.40
N ARG A 64 -5.13 10.35 1.89
CA ARG A 64 -5.77 9.35 1.03
C ARG A 64 -4.99 9.15 -0.27
N ALA A 65 -4.58 10.24 -0.91
CA ALA A 65 -3.80 10.18 -2.15
C ALA A 65 -2.44 9.50 -1.93
N PHE A 66 -1.73 9.83 -0.85
CA PHE A 66 -0.47 9.18 -0.47
C PHE A 66 -0.67 7.69 -0.15
N TYR A 67 -1.75 7.34 0.55
CA TYR A 67 -2.06 5.95 0.87
C TYR A 67 -2.32 5.12 -0.38
N VAL A 68 -3.13 5.63 -1.30
CA VAL A 68 -3.38 4.98 -2.61
C VAL A 68 -2.08 4.82 -3.38
N LEU A 69 -1.27 5.88 -3.46
CA LEU A 69 0.01 5.85 -4.17
C LEU A 69 0.96 4.79 -3.59
N ALA A 70 1.13 4.77 -2.27
CA ALA A 70 1.99 3.79 -1.58
C ALA A 70 1.55 2.35 -1.89
N MET A 71 0.25 2.06 -1.75
CA MET A 71 -0.31 0.73 -2.00
C MET A 71 -0.19 0.30 -3.47
N VAL A 72 -0.44 1.21 -4.42
CA VAL A 72 -0.33 0.95 -5.87
C VAL A 72 1.13 0.69 -6.27
N VAL A 73 2.06 1.52 -5.80
CA VAL A 73 3.50 1.36 -6.09
C VAL A 73 4.00 0.03 -5.54
N MET A 74 3.73 -0.28 -4.28
CA MET A 74 4.16 -1.53 -3.66
C MET A 74 3.49 -2.75 -4.31
N GLY A 75 2.22 -2.65 -4.71
CA GLY A 75 1.54 -3.69 -5.49
C GLY A 75 2.25 -3.98 -6.83
N SER A 76 2.77 -2.96 -7.49
CA SER A 76 3.53 -3.11 -8.75
C SER A 76 4.89 -3.77 -8.56
N MET A 77 5.47 -3.67 -7.36
CA MET A 77 6.81 -4.18 -7.04
C MET A 77 6.79 -5.60 -6.43
N MET A 78 5.61 -6.21 -6.21
CA MET A 78 5.48 -7.52 -5.55
C MET A 78 6.40 -8.60 -6.13
N PHE A 79 6.60 -8.63 -7.45
CA PHE A 79 7.46 -9.61 -8.14
C PHE A 79 8.71 -8.97 -8.75
N ASP A 80 9.17 -7.84 -8.24
CA ASP A 80 10.35 -7.12 -8.74
C ASP A 80 11.61 -8.00 -8.71
N LYS A 81 11.76 -8.82 -7.67
CA LYS A 81 12.83 -9.83 -7.53
C LYS A 81 12.90 -10.80 -8.71
N MET A 82 11.80 -10.97 -9.46
CA MET A 82 11.68 -11.88 -10.60
C MET A 82 11.80 -11.17 -11.97
N GLN A 83 12.03 -9.86 -12.01
CA GLN A 83 12.15 -9.11 -13.27
C GLN A 83 13.45 -9.41 -14.02
N THR A 84 14.52 -9.70 -13.31
CA THR A 84 15.80 -10.11 -13.89
C THR A 84 15.92 -11.63 -13.98
N ARG A 85 16.62 -12.13 -15.01
CA ARG A 85 16.83 -13.58 -15.17
C ARG A 85 17.59 -14.20 -13.99
N HIS A 86 18.60 -13.50 -13.49
CA HIS A 86 19.36 -13.97 -12.31
C HIS A 86 18.50 -13.99 -11.05
N GLY A 87 17.73 -12.92 -10.78
CA GLY A 87 16.82 -12.87 -9.64
C GLY A 87 15.74 -13.95 -9.71
N GLN A 88 15.21 -14.22 -10.92
CA GLN A 88 14.26 -15.31 -11.12
C GLN A 88 14.86 -16.67 -10.75
N ILE A 89 16.07 -16.99 -11.25
CA ILE A 89 16.73 -18.26 -10.93
C ILE A 89 16.98 -18.35 -9.43
N ALA A 90 17.59 -17.33 -8.84
CA ALA A 90 17.86 -17.28 -7.39
C ALA A 90 16.60 -17.48 -6.56
N TYR A 91 15.51 -16.80 -6.91
CA TYR A 91 14.24 -16.88 -6.19
C TYR A 91 13.54 -18.23 -6.36
N LEU A 92 13.55 -18.81 -7.58
CA LEU A 92 12.93 -20.10 -7.83
C LEU A 92 13.68 -21.27 -7.23
N THR A 93 15.01 -21.17 -7.07
CA THR A 93 15.85 -22.22 -6.42
C THR A 93 15.75 -22.24 -4.91
N LEU A 94 15.15 -21.24 -4.27
CA LEU A 94 14.93 -21.27 -2.83
C LEU A 94 14.12 -22.49 -2.41
N PRO A 95 14.53 -23.23 -1.35
CA PRO A 95 13.89 -24.46 -0.89
C PRO A 95 12.58 -24.20 -0.15
N ALA A 96 11.63 -23.53 -0.80
CA ALA A 96 10.31 -23.18 -0.26
C ALA A 96 9.22 -23.51 -1.27
N THR A 97 8.00 -23.80 -0.79
CA THR A 97 6.86 -24.06 -1.66
C THR A 97 6.39 -22.80 -2.37
N ALA A 98 5.67 -22.96 -3.49
CA ALA A 98 5.07 -21.82 -4.21
C ALA A 98 4.18 -20.97 -3.29
N PHE A 99 3.43 -21.62 -2.42
CA PHE A 99 2.55 -20.94 -1.49
C PHE A 99 3.33 -20.13 -0.43
N GLU A 100 4.41 -20.69 0.14
CA GLU A 100 5.26 -19.98 1.11
C GLU A 100 5.87 -18.72 0.49
N LYS A 101 6.41 -18.82 -0.73
CA LYS A 101 6.98 -17.70 -1.49
C LYS A 101 5.94 -16.61 -1.78
N TYR A 102 4.76 -17.02 -2.22
CA TYR A 102 3.66 -16.10 -2.48
C TYR A 102 3.22 -15.37 -1.21
N LEU A 103 3.07 -16.10 -0.11
CA LEU A 103 2.60 -15.56 1.17
C LEU A 103 3.61 -14.53 1.75
N VAL A 104 4.93 -14.77 1.63
CA VAL A 104 5.94 -13.79 2.04
C VAL A 104 5.80 -12.51 1.23
N ASN A 105 5.76 -12.58 -0.10
CA ASN A 105 5.58 -11.40 -0.94
C ASN A 105 4.26 -10.67 -0.66
N TRP A 106 3.18 -11.42 -0.43
CA TRP A 106 1.88 -10.83 -0.08
C TRP A 106 1.93 -10.09 1.26
N LEU A 107 2.57 -10.68 2.29
CA LEU A 107 2.76 -10.04 3.59
C LEU A 107 3.58 -8.75 3.47
N GLU A 108 4.68 -8.79 2.72
CA GLU A 108 5.50 -7.61 2.46
C GLU A 108 4.70 -6.51 1.73
N THR A 109 3.97 -6.89 0.70
CA THR A 109 3.30 -5.91 -0.16
C THR A 109 2.03 -5.34 0.47
N VAL A 110 1.25 -6.11 1.22
CA VAL A 110 -0.02 -5.66 1.80
C VAL A 110 0.16 -5.20 3.24
N VAL A 111 0.61 -6.12 4.10
CA VAL A 111 0.61 -5.87 5.55
C VAL A 111 1.72 -4.90 5.95
N ALA A 112 2.92 -5.13 5.41
CA ALA A 112 4.04 -4.27 5.74
C ALA A 112 3.90 -2.86 5.17
N THR A 113 3.36 -2.72 3.95
CA THR A 113 3.08 -1.41 3.36
C THR A 113 2.05 -0.64 4.18
N PHE A 114 0.96 -1.29 4.58
CA PHE A 114 -0.04 -0.68 5.46
C PHE A 114 0.59 -0.25 6.80
N GLY A 115 1.34 -1.15 7.45
CA GLY A 115 2.02 -0.85 8.70
C GLY A 115 3.03 0.29 8.58
N ALA A 116 3.84 0.28 7.52
CA ALA A 116 4.81 1.34 7.25
C ALA A 116 4.15 2.70 6.99
N PHE A 117 3.00 2.70 6.28
CA PHE A 117 2.21 3.91 6.07
C PHE A 117 1.70 4.49 7.40
N VAL A 118 1.11 3.66 8.25
CA VAL A 118 0.61 4.08 9.57
C VAL A 118 1.74 4.61 10.45
N VAL A 119 2.88 3.91 10.49
CA VAL A 119 4.07 4.35 11.26
C VAL A 119 4.58 5.70 10.75
N GLY A 120 4.73 5.86 9.43
CA GLY A 120 5.19 7.11 8.83
C GLY A 120 4.24 8.28 9.12
N MET A 121 2.93 8.05 9.02
CA MET A 121 1.89 9.03 9.32
C MET A 121 1.93 9.46 10.81
N VAL A 122 1.97 8.51 11.73
CA VAL A 122 2.02 8.80 13.18
C VAL A 122 3.31 9.54 13.54
N ALA A 123 4.44 9.13 12.94
CA ALA A 123 5.71 9.81 13.15
C ALA A 123 5.68 11.27 12.64
N ALA A 124 5.09 11.51 11.46
CA ALA A 124 4.93 12.85 10.92
C ALA A 124 4.10 13.74 11.84
N ASP A 125 2.94 13.23 12.26
CA ASP A 125 2.05 13.98 13.16
C ASP A 125 2.70 14.26 14.53
N ALA A 126 3.48 13.32 15.07
CA ALA A 126 4.25 13.54 16.31
C ALA A 126 5.28 14.68 16.13
N VAL A 127 5.97 14.73 14.98
CA VAL A 127 6.90 15.83 14.67
C VAL A 127 6.15 17.16 14.57
N ARG A 128 5.00 17.21 13.89
CA ARG A 128 4.16 18.40 13.78
C ARG A 128 3.72 18.90 15.17
N VAL A 129 3.20 18.01 16.02
CA VAL A 129 2.77 18.34 17.38
C VAL A 129 3.93 18.94 18.19
N ALA A 130 5.12 18.33 18.12
CA ALA A 130 6.31 18.86 18.78
C ALA A 130 6.64 20.29 18.32
N PHE A 131 6.62 20.54 17.00
CA PHE A 131 6.82 21.89 16.45
C PHE A 131 5.72 22.87 16.88
N SER A 132 4.46 22.47 16.86
CA SER A 132 3.33 23.33 17.29
C SER A 132 3.48 23.76 18.74
N ILE A 133 3.89 22.85 19.64
CA ILE A 133 4.16 23.17 21.04
C ILE A 133 5.35 24.14 21.17
N MET A 134 6.44 23.91 20.44
CA MET A 134 7.62 24.76 20.48
C MET A 134 7.36 26.18 19.97
N LEU A 135 6.47 26.33 18.99
CA LEU A 135 6.11 27.62 18.40
C LEU A 135 4.99 28.33 19.17
N GLY A 136 4.44 27.72 20.22
CA GLY A 136 3.33 28.30 21.00
C GLY A 136 2.04 28.45 20.19
N SER A 137 1.79 27.55 19.26
CA SER A 137 0.58 27.54 18.41
C SER A 137 -0.67 27.25 19.23
N ASP A 138 -1.86 27.48 18.63
CA ASP A 138 -3.14 27.21 19.29
C ASP A 138 -3.22 25.76 19.80
N PRO A 139 -3.79 25.54 21.01
CA PRO A 139 -3.89 24.21 21.63
C PRO A 139 -4.51 23.13 20.74
N GLN A 140 -5.43 23.50 19.84
CA GLN A 140 -6.07 22.59 18.89
C GLN A 140 -5.07 21.93 17.90
N PHE A 141 -3.96 22.58 17.59
CA PHE A 141 -2.90 22.02 16.76
C PHE A 141 -1.86 21.19 17.53
N CYS A 142 -1.89 21.24 18.88
CA CYS A 142 -1.02 20.45 19.73
C CYS A 142 -1.55 19.03 20.00
N VAL A 143 -2.48 18.53 19.17
CA VAL A 143 -3.13 17.23 19.29
C VAL A 143 -2.84 16.41 18.02
N MET A 144 -2.86 15.10 18.15
CA MET A 144 -2.75 14.16 17.02
C MET A 144 -3.97 14.26 16.10
N LEU A 145 -3.84 14.91 14.95
CA LEU A 145 -4.93 15.14 14.00
C LEU A 145 -4.94 14.15 12.84
N LEU A 146 -3.75 13.74 12.35
CA LEU A 146 -3.66 12.83 11.23
C LEU A 146 -4.20 11.43 11.51
N PRO A 147 -3.96 10.78 12.67
CA PRO A 147 -4.61 9.52 13.02
C PRO A 147 -6.14 9.63 13.05
N GLN A 148 -6.69 10.74 13.48
CA GLN A 148 -8.13 11.00 13.46
C GLN A 148 -8.64 11.08 12.02
N ALA A 149 -7.99 11.87 11.16
CA ALA A 149 -8.30 11.98 9.73
C ALA A 149 -8.19 10.62 9.02
N PHE A 150 -7.19 9.81 9.39
CA PHE A 150 -7.03 8.46 8.84
C PHE A 150 -8.21 7.56 9.20
N VAL A 151 -8.63 7.54 10.45
CA VAL A 151 -9.73 6.68 10.92
C VAL A 151 -11.07 7.11 10.34
N SER A 152 -11.35 8.42 10.28
CA SER A 152 -12.64 8.94 9.81
C SER A 152 -12.78 8.86 8.29
N ASP A 153 -11.73 9.20 7.55
CA ASP A 153 -11.85 9.46 6.12
C ASP A 153 -11.07 8.49 5.22
N VAL A 154 -9.95 7.95 5.70
CA VAL A 154 -9.10 7.06 4.89
C VAL A 154 -9.46 5.58 5.10
N LEU A 155 -9.66 5.17 6.36
CA LEU A 155 -9.95 3.77 6.71
C LEU A 155 -11.21 3.22 6.04
N PRO A 156 -12.33 3.94 5.88
CA PRO A 156 -13.50 3.46 5.15
C PRO A 156 -13.23 3.13 3.69
N TRP A 157 -12.20 3.73 3.08
CA TRP A 157 -11.80 3.48 1.68
C TRP A 157 -10.76 2.38 1.53
N THR A 158 -10.29 1.80 2.61
CA THR A 158 -9.21 0.78 2.60
C THR A 158 -9.56 -0.41 1.72
N ALA A 159 -10.82 -0.87 1.70
CA ALA A 159 -11.26 -1.96 0.82
C ALA A 159 -11.02 -1.64 -0.66
N VAL A 160 -11.35 -0.42 -1.08
CA VAL A 160 -11.13 0.05 -2.46
C VAL A 160 -9.64 0.15 -2.76
N VAL A 161 -8.85 0.69 -1.83
CA VAL A 161 -7.39 0.85 -2.00
C VAL A 161 -6.69 -0.50 -2.11
N VAL A 162 -7.03 -1.46 -1.25
CA VAL A 162 -6.49 -2.84 -1.31
C VAL A 162 -6.94 -3.55 -2.59
N TRP A 163 -8.15 -3.28 -3.09
CA TRP A 163 -8.56 -3.78 -4.39
C TRP A 163 -7.72 -3.21 -5.54
N LEU A 164 -7.47 -1.89 -5.57
CA LEU A 164 -6.58 -1.26 -6.56
C LEU A 164 -5.16 -1.85 -6.50
N GLN A 165 -4.64 -2.05 -5.30
CA GLN A 165 -3.36 -2.73 -5.08
C GLN A 165 -3.36 -4.15 -5.67
N SER A 166 -4.44 -4.93 -5.47
CA SER A 166 -4.55 -6.30 -6.00
C SER A 166 -4.55 -6.34 -7.54
N VAL A 167 -5.10 -5.31 -8.20
CA VAL A 167 -5.01 -5.14 -9.66
C VAL A 167 -3.56 -4.91 -10.08
N MET A 168 -2.80 -4.10 -9.34
CA MET A 168 -1.38 -3.89 -9.62
C MET A 168 -0.54 -5.15 -9.39
N MET A 169 -0.92 -5.99 -8.42
CA MET A 169 -0.29 -7.31 -8.23
C MET A 169 -0.52 -8.24 -9.43
N ILE A 170 -1.72 -8.22 -10.03
CA ILE A 170 -1.99 -8.96 -11.29
C ILE A 170 -1.06 -8.44 -12.40
N ALA A 171 -0.95 -7.12 -12.54
CA ALA A 171 -0.06 -6.50 -13.51
C ALA A 171 1.40 -6.92 -13.29
N SER A 172 1.86 -6.97 -12.04
CA SER A 172 3.19 -7.42 -11.65
C SER A 172 3.45 -8.90 -11.98
N ALA A 173 2.44 -9.74 -11.85
CA ALA A 173 2.53 -11.17 -12.20
C ALA A 173 2.53 -11.41 -13.71
N LEU A 174 1.81 -10.58 -14.49
CA LEU A 174 1.68 -10.74 -15.95
C LEU A 174 2.85 -10.15 -16.72
N TRP A 175 3.33 -8.96 -16.31
CA TRP A 175 4.34 -8.21 -17.07
C TRP A 175 5.65 -8.10 -16.30
N ARG A 176 6.70 -8.72 -16.83
CA ARG A 176 8.05 -8.72 -16.26
C ARG A 176 8.85 -7.44 -16.56
N ARG A 177 8.49 -6.71 -17.62
CA ARG A 177 9.16 -5.47 -18.03
C ARG A 177 8.17 -4.31 -18.09
N LYS A 178 8.60 -3.15 -17.60
CA LYS A 178 7.77 -1.93 -17.53
C LYS A 178 6.44 -2.16 -16.80
N THR A 179 6.46 -2.97 -15.73
CA THR A 179 5.29 -3.38 -14.94
C THR A 179 4.50 -2.17 -14.47
N MET A 180 5.21 -1.15 -13.97
CA MET A 180 4.57 0.05 -13.43
C MET A 180 3.75 0.80 -14.49
N VAL A 181 4.31 1.06 -15.67
CA VAL A 181 3.63 1.80 -16.75
C VAL A 181 2.40 1.03 -17.25
N LYS A 182 2.57 -0.27 -17.52
CA LYS A 182 1.46 -1.12 -18.00
C LYS A 182 0.41 -1.34 -16.91
N GLY A 183 0.85 -1.47 -15.66
CA GLY A 183 -0.02 -1.61 -14.50
C GLY A 183 -0.87 -0.36 -14.28
N ILE A 184 -0.28 0.84 -14.38
CA ILE A 184 -1.03 2.09 -14.29
C ILE A 184 -2.06 2.19 -15.41
N ALA A 185 -1.71 1.84 -16.65
CA ALA A 185 -2.67 1.83 -17.75
C ALA A 185 -3.84 0.87 -17.49
N LEU A 186 -3.57 -0.35 -17.01
CA LEU A 186 -4.61 -1.29 -16.60
C LEU A 186 -5.47 -0.73 -15.46
N LEU A 187 -4.84 -0.15 -14.45
CA LEU A 187 -5.51 0.42 -13.28
C LEU A 187 -6.46 1.56 -13.68
N VAL A 188 -6.02 2.44 -14.59
CA VAL A 188 -6.86 3.54 -15.11
C VAL A 188 -8.10 2.98 -15.81
N VAL A 189 -7.95 1.99 -16.69
CA VAL A 189 -9.08 1.35 -17.37
C VAL A 189 -10.05 0.71 -16.36
N VAL A 190 -9.52 -0.04 -15.40
CA VAL A 190 -10.32 -0.71 -14.37
C VAL A 190 -11.02 0.30 -13.46
N ALA A 191 -10.33 1.38 -13.07
CA ALA A 191 -10.91 2.44 -12.22
C ALA A 191 -12.04 3.19 -12.96
N ILE A 192 -11.84 3.54 -14.23
CA ILE A 192 -12.88 4.20 -15.05
C ILE A 192 -14.09 3.27 -15.19
N THR A 193 -13.87 2.00 -15.50
CA THR A 193 -14.97 1.02 -15.64
C THR A 193 -15.73 0.86 -14.32
N ALA A 194 -15.02 0.73 -13.20
CA ALA A 194 -15.63 0.65 -11.88
C ALA A 194 -16.44 1.91 -11.54
N TYR A 195 -15.90 3.09 -11.83
CA TYR A 195 -16.59 4.36 -11.62
C TYR A 195 -17.89 4.44 -12.44
N LEU A 196 -17.85 4.08 -13.73
CA LEU A 196 -19.04 4.07 -14.60
C LEU A 196 -20.11 3.08 -14.11
N VAL A 197 -19.71 1.90 -13.65
CA VAL A 197 -20.62 0.88 -13.11
C VAL A 197 -21.24 1.35 -11.79
N THR A 198 -20.45 1.89 -10.87
CA THR A 198 -20.95 2.33 -9.56
C THR A 198 -21.90 3.53 -9.69
N THR A 199 -21.63 4.45 -10.60
CA THR A 199 -22.49 5.61 -10.85
C THR A 199 -23.78 5.23 -11.58
N SER A 200 -23.72 4.34 -12.58
CA SER A 200 -24.91 3.90 -13.31
C SER A 200 -25.85 3.05 -12.44
N LEU A 201 -25.32 2.26 -11.51
CA LEU A 201 -26.10 1.41 -10.60
C LEU A 201 -26.45 2.09 -9.27
N GLN A 202 -25.99 3.32 -9.04
CA GLN A 202 -26.20 4.07 -7.79
C GLN A 202 -25.89 3.24 -6.52
N LEU A 203 -24.78 2.52 -6.53
CA LEU A 203 -24.41 1.59 -5.44
C LEU A 203 -24.10 2.33 -4.14
N SER A 204 -24.57 1.80 -3.02
CA SER A 204 -24.23 2.32 -1.69
C SER A 204 -22.76 2.05 -1.34
N HIS A 205 -22.17 2.85 -0.44
CA HIS A 205 -20.79 2.65 0.04
C HIS A 205 -20.56 1.25 0.62
N SER A 206 -21.54 0.70 1.35
CA SER A 206 -21.44 -0.65 1.90
C SER A 206 -21.37 -1.71 0.81
N THR A 207 -22.16 -1.55 -0.25
CA THR A 207 -22.17 -2.46 -1.41
C THR A 207 -20.84 -2.38 -2.17
N ILE A 208 -20.30 -1.18 -2.35
CA ILE A 208 -18.98 -0.97 -3.00
C ILE A 208 -17.89 -1.67 -2.19
N ASN A 209 -17.84 -1.49 -0.86
CA ASN A 209 -16.86 -2.13 -0.01
C ASN A 209 -16.96 -3.65 -0.03
N LEU A 210 -18.16 -4.22 -0.02
CA LEU A 210 -18.36 -5.65 -0.12
C LEU A 210 -17.86 -6.19 -1.47
N LEU A 211 -18.23 -5.52 -2.56
CA LEU A 211 -17.89 -5.93 -3.93
C LEU A 211 -16.36 -5.85 -4.15
N THR A 212 -15.73 -4.77 -3.73
CA THR A 212 -14.26 -4.60 -3.84
C THR A 212 -13.51 -5.62 -2.98
N THR A 213 -14.02 -5.97 -1.79
CA THR A 213 -13.43 -7.02 -0.95
C THR A 213 -13.51 -8.38 -1.64
N LEU A 214 -14.65 -8.75 -2.22
CA LEU A 214 -14.80 -10.00 -2.97
C LEU A 214 -13.86 -10.04 -4.19
N LEU A 215 -13.81 -8.96 -4.96
CA LEU A 215 -12.92 -8.86 -6.11
C LEU A 215 -11.44 -8.94 -5.71
N THR A 216 -11.07 -8.38 -4.55
CA THR A 216 -9.71 -8.50 -4.02
C THR A 216 -9.33 -9.95 -3.75
N VAL A 217 -10.20 -10.72 -3.13
CA VAL A 217 -9.95 -12.16 -2.87
C VAL A 217 -9.78 -12.92 -4.19
N VAL A 218 -10.65 -12.65 -5.17
CA VAL A 218 -10.53 -13.27 -6.51
C VAL A 218 -9.20 -12.91 -7.17
N ASN A 219 -8.80 -11.64 -7.11
CA ASN A 219 -7.53 -11.17 -7.66
C ASN A 219 -6.33 -11.86 -7.00
N TYR A 220 -6.33 -12.03 -5.67
CA TYR A 220 -5.26 -12.75 -4.96
C TYR A 220 -5.16 -14.21 -5.40
N VAL A 221 -6.29 -14.89 -5.60
CA VAL A 221 -6.30 -16.26 -6.13
C VAL A 221 -5.75 -16.32 -7.56
N ILE A 222 -6.09 -15.33 -8.40
CA ILE A 222 -5.58 -15.23 -9.78
C ILE A 222 -4.06 -15.02 -9.75
N VAL A 223 -3.56 -14.07 -8.96
CA VAL A 223 -2.12 -13.79 -8.81
C VAL A 223 -1.37 -15.04 -8.35
N TYR A 224 -1.90 -15.74 -7.35
CA TYR A 224 -1.31 -17.01 -6.89
C TYR A 224 -1.24 -18.06 -7.99
N LYS A 225 -2.31 -18.26 -8.75
CA LYS A 225 -2.33 -19.23 -9.87
C LYS A 225 -1.33 -18.87 -10.98
N ILE A 226 -1.21 -17.60 -11.33
CA ILE A 226 -0.23 -17.14 -12.32
C ILE A 226 1.18 -17.40 -11.81
N PHE A 227 1.44 -17.06 -10.54
CA PHE A 227 2.73 -17.26 -9.91
C PHE A 227 3.11 -18.75 -9.82
N ALA A 228 2.20 -19.62 -9.35
CA ALA A 228 2.42 -21.05 -9.25
C ALA A 228 2.73 -21.69 -10.63
N LYS A 229 2.01 -21.27 -11.69
CA LYS A 229 2.27 -21.74 -13.07
C LYS A 229 3.66 -21.33 -13.58
N THR A 230 4.20 -20.22 -13.10
CA THR A 230 5.54 -19.75 -13.49
C THR A 230 6.65 -20.61 -12.87
N GLN A 231 6.39 -21.26 -11.73
CA GLN A 231 7.36 -22.14 -11.05
C GLN A 231 7.50 -23.52 -11.68
N ILE A 232 6.50 -23.96 -12.45
CA ILE A 232 6.45 -25.31 -13.05
C ILE A 232 7.14 -25.35 -14.43
N ARG A 233 7.44 -24.20 -15.02
CA ARG A 233 8.13 -24.06 -16.31
C ARG A 233 9.62 -23.77 -16.10
#